data_a471b31efd0b57f1bb1dc1c05e270130
#
_entry.id   a471b31efd0b57f1bb1dc1c05e270130
#
_cell.length_a   1.000
_cell.length_b   1.000
_cell.length_c   1.000
_cell.angle_alpha   90.00
_cell.angle_beta   90.00
_cell.angle_gamma   90.00
#
_symmetry.space_group_name_H-M   'P 1'
#
loop_
_entity.id
_entity.type
_entity.pdbx_description
1 polymer ?
#
loop_
_entity_poly.entity_id
_entity_poly.type
_entity_poly.pdbx_seq_one_letter_code
_entity_poly.pdbx_strand_id
1 'polypeptide(L)'
;MSEQSKTPPLIKHLVISGGGTFGVLAYGALKETSQRGFWDIENVETIHSVSAGGIVAVMLILKYDWDTLDNYIIKRPWGNVFKYDVHAIFGAFENRGIFGPKMMEDIMKPLLLGKDIDLDITL
;
A
#
# COMPACT_ATOMS: atom_id res chain seq x y z
N MET A 1 -41.89 -11.12 10.90
CA MET A 1 -41.09 -10.38 9.91
C MET A 1 -39.75 -11.10 9.80
N SER A 2 -39.55 -11.84 8.74
CA SER A 2 -38.29 -12.58 8.51
C SER A 2 -37.19 -11.58 8.14
N GLU A 3 -36.22 -11.39 9.00
CA GLU A 3 -34.96 -10.79 8.64
C GLU A 3 -34.32 -11.66 7.55
N GLN A 4 -34.47 -11.21 6.32
CA GLN A 4 -33.68 -11.77 5.23
C GLN A 4 -32.21 -11.46 5.54
N SER A 5 -31.46 -12.48 5.92
CA SER A 5 -30.01 -12.46 5.96
C SER A 5 -29.50 -12.08 4.57
N LYS A 6 -29.35 -10.76 4.32
CA LYS A 6 -28.70 -10.30 3.10
C LYS A 6 -27.23 -10.67 3.20
N THR A 7 -26.83 -11.67 2.45
CA THR A 7 -25.39 -11.93 2.21
C THR A 7 -24.74 -10.62 1.80
N PRO A 8 -23.67 -10.16 2.47
CA PRO A 8 -23.02 -8.91 2.10
C PRO A 8 -22.57 -8.96 0.64
N PRO A 9 -22.65 -7.84 -0.09
CA PRO A 9 -22.26 -7.80 -1.48
C PRO A 9 -20.78 -8.16 -1.64
N LEU A 10 -20.47 -8.95 -2.67
CA LEU A 10 -19.09 -9.31 -3.00
C LEU A 10 -18.34 -8.06 -3.47
N ILE A 11 -17.26 -7.71 -2.77
CA ILE A 11 -16.40 -6.58 -3.12
C ILE A 11 -15.40 -7.01 -4.20
N LYS A 12 -15.50 -6.43 -5.38
CA LYS A 12 -14.66 -6.71 -6.53
C LYS A 12 -13.68 -5.59 -6.87
N HIS A 13 -13.94 -4.39 -6.39
CA HIS A 13 -13.16 -3.21 -6.73
C HIS A 13 -12.77 -2.47 -5.46
N LEU A 14 -11.49 -2.14 -5.32
CA LEU A 14 -10.98 -1.32 -4.24
C LEU A 14 -10.51 0.03 -4.79
N VAL A 15 -10.79 1.09 -4.05
CA VAL A 15 -10.27 2.43 -4.32
C VAL A 15 -9.53 2.91 -3.08
N ILE A 16 -8.22 3.15 -3.23
CA ILE A 16 -7.35 3.50 -2.12
C ILE A 16 -6.79 4.90 -2.37
N SER A 17 -7.21 5.85 -1.54
CA SER A 17 -6.76 7.24 -1.63
C SER A 17 -5.29 7.40 -1.21
N GLY A 18 -4.67 8.48 -1.65
CA GLY A 18 -3.40 8.95 -1.12
C GLY A 18 -3.57 9.59 0.26
N GLY A 19 -2.47 10.02 0.85
CA GLY A 19 -2.48 10.68 2.15
C GLY A 19 -1.11 10.75 2.82
N GLY A 20 -0.04 10.48 2.08
CA GLY A 20 1.31 10.46 2.62
C GLY A 20 1.43 9.49 3.80
N THR A 21 1.91 9.96 4.94
CA THR A 21 2.04 9.15 6.17
C THR A 21 0.71 8.62 6.70
N PHE A 22 -0.41 9.25 6.37
CA PHE A 22 -1.76 8.77 6.71
C PHE A 22 -2.18 7.52 5.90
N GLY A 23 -1.40 7.11 4.91
CA GLY A 23 -1.58 5.82 4.23
C GLY A 23 -1.60 4.61 5.17
N VAL A 24 -0.96 4.73 6.34
CA VAL A 24 -1.03 3.73 7.42
C VAL A 24 -2.46 3.54 7.94
N LEU A 25 -3.28 4.60 7.97
CA LEU A 25 -4.69 4.50 8.36
C LEU A 25 -5.50 3.71 7.33
N ALA A 26 -5.25 3.96 6.03
CA ALA A 26 -5.90 3.19 4.96
C ALA A 26 -5.51 1.71 5.04
N TYR A 27 -4.24 1.40 5.29
CA TYR A 27 -3.77 0.04 5.52
C TYR A 27 -4.49 -0.62 6.70
N GLY A 28 -4.56 0.06 7.86
CA GLY A 28 -5.24 -0.46 9.04
C GLY A 28 -6.73 -0.73 8.81
N ALA A 29 -7.42 0.17 8.09
CA ALA A 29 -8.82 -0.02 7.73
C ALA A 29 -9.04 -1.20 6.78
N LEU A 30 -8.16 -1.37 5.79
CA LEU A 30 -8.21 -2.50 4.86
C LEU A 30 -7.95 -3.83 5.59
N LYS A 31 -6.95 -3.87 6.45
CA LYS A 31 -6.67 -5.04 7.29
C LYS A 31 -7.87 -5.43 8.13
N GLU A 32 -8.39 -4.51 8.92
CA GLU A 32 -9.50 -4.76 9.84
C GLU A 32 -10.76 -5.22 9.11
N THR A 33 -11.11 -4.57 8.01
CA THR A 33 -12.29 -4.95 7.23
C THR A 33 -12.12 -6.29 6.53
N SER A 34 -10.93 -6.64 6.06
CA SER A 34 -10.64 -7.97 5.53
C SER A 34 -10.74 -9.05 6.61
N GLN A 35 -10.14 -8.82 7.78
CA GLN A 35 -10.20 -9.77 8.90
C GLN A 35 -11.62 -9.99 9.43
N ARG A 36 -12.48 -9.00 9.31
CA ARG A 36 -13.92 -9.11 9.62
C ARG A 36 -14.75 -9.74 8.50
N GLY A 37 -14.13 -10.12 7.39
CA GLY A 37 -14.82 -10.78 6.28
C GLY A 37 -15.65 -9.86 5.38
N PHE A 38 -15.42 -8.54 5.41
CA PHE A 38 -16.12 -7.62 4.50
C PHE A 38 -15.62 -7.75 3.07
N TRP A 39 -14.37 -8.12 2.86
CA TRP A 39 -13.76 -8.34 1.54
C TRP A 39 -12.62 -9.35 1.64
N ASP A 40 -12.30 -9.95 0.49
CA ASP A 40 -11.17 -10.88 0.32
C ASP A 40 -10.43 -10.51 -0.96
N ILE A 41 -9.09 -10.50 -0.89
CA ILE A 41 -8.24 -10.18 -2.05
C ILE A 41 -8.46 -11.15 -3.22
N GLU A 42 -8.86 -12.39 -2.95
CA GLU A 42 -9.14 -13.37 -3.98
C GLU A 42 -10.37 -13.02 -4.83
N ASN A 43 -11.25 -12.17 -4.32
CA ASN A 43 -12.44 -11.70 -5.02
C ASN A 43 -12.25 -10.33 -5.68
N VAL A 44 -11.12 -9.65 -5.40
CA VAL A 44 -10.84 -8.33 -5.93
C VAL A 44 -10.34 -8.44 -7.37
N GLU A 45 -11.05 -7.79 -8.29
CA GLU A 45 -10.72 -7.77 -9.72
C GLU A 45 -9.86 -6.56 -10.09
N THR A 46 -10.09 -5.41 -9.43
CA THR A 46 -9.32 -4.18 -9.69
C THR A 46 -9.03 -3.40 -8.42
N ILE A 47 -7.86 -2.76 -8.40
CA ILE A 47 -7.48 -1.80 -7.36
C ILE A 47 -7.10 -0.48 -8.04
N HIS A 48 -7.84 0.57 -7.73
CA HIS A 48 -7.50 1.93 -8.12
C HIS A 48 -6.84 2.64 -6.94
N SER A 49 -5.67 3.17 -7.16
CA SER A 49 -4.90 3.77 -6.06
C SER A 49 -4.10 4.97 -6.50
N VAL A 50 -3.78 5.85 -5.56
CA VAL A 50 -2.96 7.03 -5.81
C VAL A 50 -1.98 7.26 -4.65
N SER A 51 -0.74 7.70 -4.96
CA SER A 51 0.30 8.06 -3.97
C SER A 51 0.57 6.91 -2.97
N ALA A 52 0.53 7.19 -1.66
CA ALA A 52 0.70 6.18 -0.61
C ALA A 52 -0.27 5.00 -0.74
N GLY A 53 -1.47 5.23 -1.29
CA GLY A 53 -2.42 4.16 -1.61
C GLY A 53 -1.88 3.16 -2.63
N GLY A 54 -1.00 3.59 -3.55
CA GLY A 54 -0.32 2.69 -4.49
C GLY A 54 0.62 1.71 -3.79
N ILE A 55 1.32 2.16 -2.74
CA ILE A 55 2.17 1.28 -1.93
C ILE A 55 1.32 0.21 -1.24
N VAL A 56 0.20 0.62 -0.65
CA VAL A 56 -0.74 -0.30 -0.01
C VAL A 56 -1.32 -1.28 -1.03
N ALA A 57 -1.68 -0.82 -2.24
CA ALA A 57 -2.18 -1.67 -3.31
C ALA A 57 -1.18 -2.76 -3.68
N VAL A 58 0.11 -2.43 -3.85
CA VAL A 58 1.16 -3.42 -4.12
C VAL A 58 1.28 -4.45 -3.00
N MET A 59 1.23 -4.01 -1.73
CA MET A 59 1.25 -4.91 -0.58
C MET A 59 0.10 -5.94 -0.63
N LEU A 60 -1.10 -5.49 -1.00
CA LEU A 60 -2.27 -6.37 -1.13
C LEU A 60 -2.11 -7.34 -2.31
N ILE A 61 -1.66 -6.87 -3.47
CA ILE A 61 -1.46 -7.69 -4.67
C ILE A 61 -0.41 -8.77 -4.45
N LEU A 62 0.64 -8.47 -3.68
CA LEU A 62 1.68 -9.43 -3.33
C LEU A 62 1.21 -10.49 -2.34
N LYS A 63 0.00 -10.37 -1.79
CA LYS A 63 -0.63 -11.36 -0.90
C LYS A 63 0.26 -11.80 0.25
N TYR A 64 0.91 -10.84 0.89
CA TYR A 64 1.58 -11.10 2.15
C TYR A 64 0.55 -11.29 3.27
N ASP A 65 0.89 -12.12 4.24
CA ASP A 65 0.10 -12.19 5.47
C ASP A 65 0.18 -10.87 6.24
N TRP A 66 -0.85 -10.59 7.03
CA TRP A 66 -0.97 -9.33 7.76
C TRP A 66 0.13 -9.12 8.79
N ASP A 67 0.65 -10.19 9.40
CA ASP A 67 1.72 -10.11 10.40
C ASP A 67 3.04 -9.68 9.75
N THR A 68 3.34 -10.20 8.56
CA THR A 68 4.50 -9.78 7.76
C THR A 68 4.38 -8.33 7.34
N LEU A 69 3.20 -7.88 6.89
CA LEU A 69 2.96 -6.49 6.54
C LEU A 69 3.04 -5.54 7.74
N ASP A 70 2.49 -5.94 8.89
CA ASP A 70 2.61 -5.18 10.13
C ASP A 70 4.08 -4.98 10.54
N ASN A 71 4.87 -6.05 10.49
CA ASN A 71 6.29 -5.98 10.77
C ASN A 71 7.02 -5.03 9.80
N TYR A 72 6.68 -5.09 8.52
CA TYR A 72 7.25 -4.20 7.51
C TYR A 72 6.86 -2.74 7.77
N ILE A 73 5.60 -2.45 8.06
CA ILE A 73 5.10 -1.09 8.24
C ILE A 73 5.57 -0.50 9.57
N ILE A 74 5.50 -1.25 10.67
CA ILE A 74 5.72 -0.75 12.02
C ILE A 74 7.19 -0.76 12.41
N LYS A 75 7.92 -1.83 12.08
CA LYS A 75 9.29 -2.04 12.56
C LYS A 75 10.36 -1.46 11.63
N ARG A 76 10.00 -1.07 10.43
CA ARG A 76 10.96 -0.50 9.50
C ARG A 76 11.41 0.89 9.95
N PRO A 77 12.71 1.20 9.91
CA PRO A 77 13.22 2.53 10.25
C PRO A 77 12.95 3.53 9.11
N TRP A 78 11.72 3.99 8.99
CA TRP A 78 11.26 4.87 7.93
C TRP A 78 12.05 6.17 7.81
N GLY A 79 12.64 6.67 8.91
CA GLY A 79 13.53 7.83 8.87
C GLY A 79 14.75 7.66 7.96
N ASN A 80 15.17 6.42 7.69
CA ASN A 80 16.25 6.13 6.73
C ASN A 80 15.77 6.14 5.27
N VAL A 81 14.47 5.92 5.05
CA VAL A 81 13.84 5.93 3.73
C VAL A 81 13.41 7.35 3.35
N PHE A 82 12.76 8.04 4.28
CA PHE A 82 12.31 9.43 4.12
C PHE A 82 13.39 10.39 4.66
N LYS A 83 14.45 10.56 3.92
CA LYS A 83 15.45 11.59 4.24
C LYS A 83 14.96 12.92 3.70
N TYR A 84 14.48 13.78 4.61
CA TYR A 84 14.14 15.15 4.27
C TYR A 84 15.44 15.98 4.25
N ASP A 85 15.92 16.32 3.06
CA ASP A 85 16.97 17.32 2.89
C ASP A 85 16.31 18.65 2.52
N VAL A 86 16.70 19.71 3.20
CA VAL A 86 16.22 21.08 2.91
C VAL A 86 16.55 21.46 1.46
N HIS A 87 17.68 20.98 0.93
CA HIS A 87 18.04 21.19 -0.49
C HIS A 87 17.08 20.47 -1.45
N ALA A 88 16.54 19.31 -1.06
CA ALA A 88 15.55 18.58 -1.87
C ALA A 88 14.23 19.36 -1.98
N ILE A 89 13.86 20.13 -0.95
CA ILE A 89 12.66 20.96 -0.96
C ILE A 89 12.83 22.13 -1.95
N PHE A 90 14.01 22.77 -1.98
CA PHE A 90 14.30 23.82 -2.95
C PHE A 90 14.42 23.28 -4.38
N GLY A 91 14.96 22.08 -4.56
CA GLY A 91 15.06 21.40 -5.86
C GLY A 91 13.76 20.75 -6.35
N ALA A 92 12.71 20.70 -5.51
CA ALA A 92 11.46 20.04 -5.87
C ALA A 92 10.75 20.67 -7.08
N PHE A 93 10.92 21.97 -7.26
CA PHE A 93 10.39 22.71 -8.43
C PHE A 93 11.14 22.32 -9.71
N GLU A 94 12.46 22.18 -9.67
CA GLU A 94 13.29 21.85 -10.82
C GLU A 94 13.15 20.36 -11.17
N ASN A 95 13.09 19.48 -10.17
CA ASN A 95 13.04 18.03 -10.32
C ASN A 95 11.60 17.48 -10.42
N ARG A 96 10.59 18.33 -10.38
CA ARG A 96 9.16 17.96 -10.42
C ARG A 96 8.74 16.93 -9.35
N GLY A 97 9.38 16.96 -8.19
CA GLY A 97 9.06 16.08 -7.07
C GLY A 97 10.07 16.20 -5.93
N ILE A 98 9.60 15.98 -4.70
CA ILE A 98 10.44 15.99 -3.49
C ILE A 98 11.21 14.66 -3.35
N PHE A 99 10.62 13.58 -3.84
CA PHE A 99 11.18 12.23 -3.71
C PHE A 99 11.52 11.66 -5.08
N GLY A 100 12.77 11.22 -5.23
CA GLY A 100 13.25 10.59 -6.45
C GLY A 100 12.85 9.12 -6.58
N PRO A 101 13.11 8.49 -7.74
CA PRO A 101 12.83 7.07 -8.00
C PRO A 101 13.44 6.11 -6.97
N LYS A 102 14.60 6.48 -6.43
CA LYS A 102 15.30 5.68 -5.41
C LYS A 102 14.46 5.44 -4.16
N MET A 103 13.68 6.41 -3.72
CA MET A 103 12.81 6.23 -2.55
C MET A 103 11.76 5.14 -2.83
N MET A 104 11.17 5.15 -4.02
CA MET A 104 10.20 4.14 -4.41
C MET A 104 10.84 2.75 -4.51
N GLU A 105 12.04 2.68 -5.07
CA GLU A 105 12.84 1.45 -5.09
C GLU A 105 13.11 0.95 -3.67
N ASP A 106 13.57 1.81 -2.77
CA ASP A 106 13.87 1.46 -1.37
C ASP A 106 12.60 0.95 -0.64
N ILE A 107 11.42 1.46 -0.97
CA ILE A 107 10.16 0.97 -0.42
C ILE A 107 9.77 -0.38 -1.02
N MET A 108 9.81 -0.52 -2.34
CA MET A 108 9.28 -1.70 -3.03
C MET A 108 10.21 -2.90 -2.99
N LYS A 109 11.53 -2.66 -3.02
CA LYS A 109 12.55 -3.71 -3.11
C LYS A 109 12.39 -4.85 -2.08
N PRO A 110 12.23 -4.58 -0.77
CA PRO A 110 12.06 -5.67 0.19
C PRO A 110 10.78 -6.49 -0.04
N LEU A 111 9.72 -5.84 -0.52
CA LEU A 111 8.43 -6.49 -0.79
C LEU A 111 8.51 -7.38 -2.03
N LEU A 112 9.14 -6.92 -3.10
CA LEU A 112 9.30 -7.68 -4.34
C LEU A 112 10.25 -8.86 -4.14
N LEU A 113 11.44 -8.61 -3.58
CA LEU A 113 12.43 -9.66 -3.34
C LEU A 113 11.91 -10.74 -2.38
N GLY A 114 11.09 -10.38 -1.39
CA GLY A 114 10.47 -11.35 -0.49
C GLY A 114 9.48 -12.29 -1.18
N LYS A 115 9.10 -12.01 -2.43
CA LYS A 115 8.26 -12.86 -3.30
C LYS A 115 9.03 -13.38 -4.52
N ASP A 116 10.36 -13.28 -4.52
CA ASP A 116 11.21 -13.67 -5.64
C ASP A 116 10.84 -12.96 -6.97
N ILE A 117 10.36 -11.72 -6.87
CA ILE A 117 9.99 -10.90 -8.01
C ILE A 117 11.13 -9.94 -8.33
N ASP A 118 11.50 -9.88 -9.62
CA ASP A 118 12.52 -8.96 -10.11
C ASP A 118 12.06 -7.50 -10.00
N LEU A 119 13.02 -6.60 -9.74
CA LEU A 119 12.75 -5.16 -9.67
C LEU A 119 12.41 -4.54 -11.04
N ASP A 120 12.79 -5.21 -12.12
CA ASP A 120 12.50 -4.77 -13.49
C ASP A 120 11.11 -5.21 -13.98
N ILE A 121 10.27 -5.76 -13.09
CA ILE A 121 8.90 -6.13 -13.43
C ILE A 121 8.10 -4.90 -13.87
N THR A 122 7.41 -5.03 -14.98
CA THR A 122 6.44 -4.03 -15.45
C THR A 122 5.02 -4.49 -15.11
N LEU A 123 4.16 -3.53 -14.80
CA LEU A 123 2.72 -3.76 -14.57
C LEU A 123 1.99 -3.91 -15.90
#